data_cdea9806f41a1753b4d5bf374f27bbe2
#
_entry.id   cdea9806f41a1753b4d5bf374f27bbe2
#
_cell.length_a   1.000
_cell.length_b   1.000
_cell.length_c   1.000
_cell.angle_alpha   90.00
_cell.angle_beta   90.00
_cell.angle_gamma   90.00
#
_symmetry.space_group_name_H-M   'P 1'
#
loop_
_entity.id
_entity.type
_entity.pdbx_description
1 polymer ?
#
loop_
_entity_poly.entity_id
_entity_poly.type
_entity_poly.pdbx_seq_one_letter_code
_entity_poly.pdbx_strand_id
1 'polypeptide(L)' 'MQIPKIQITPKKYNEETTVISMRMPKDMLRDIDAVATQTGRTRNEILMLSMEFALENIEIIDKKRN' A
#
# COMPACT_ATOMS: atom_id res chain seq x y z
N MET A 1 -18.08 16.11 -26.59
CA MET A 1 -17.81 15.75 -25.22
C MET A 1 -17.17 14.39 -25.13
N GLN A 2 -16.12 14.31 -24.39
CA GLN A 2 -15.38 13.10 -24.31
C GLN A 2 -15.82 12.28 -23.12
N ILE A 3 -16.13 11.04 -23.38
CA ILE A 3 -16.49 10.13 -22.29
C ILE A 3 -15.21 9.61 -21.67
N PRO A 4 -15.02 9.82 -20.38
CA PRO A 4 -13.80 9.33 -19.76
C PRO A 4 -13.74 7.82 -19.84
N LYS A 5 -12.57 7.35 -20.14
CA LYS A 5 -12.34 5.92 -20.15
C LYS A 5 -12.30 5.39 -18.73
N ILE A 6 -13.02 4.33 -18.54
CA ILE A 6 -12.94 3.63 -17.30
C ILE A 6 -11.81 2.62 -17.41
N GLN A 7 -10.79 2.87 -16.63
CA GLN A 7 -9.66 1.93 -16.62
C GLN A 7 -9.86 0.96 -15.49
N ILE A 8 -10.07 -0.27 -15.85
CA ILE A 8 -10.22 -1.31 -14.86
C ILE A 8 -8.93 -2.08 -14.79
N THR A 9 -8.24 -1.91 -13.69
CA THR A 9 -6.99 -2.62 -13.46
C THR A 9 -7.32 -3.98 -12.87
N PRO A 10 -6.80 -5.04 -13.44
CA PRO A 10 -7.04 -6.35 -12.86
C PRO A 10 -6.51 -6.41 -11.44
N LYS A 11 -7.22 -7.11 -10.61
CA LYS A 11 -6.76 -7.31 -9.25
C LYS A 11 -5.47 -8.08 -9.30
N LYS A 12 -4.43 -7.49 -8.76
CA LYS A 12 -3.14 -8.11 -8.73
C LYS A 12 -3.09 -9.21 -7.68
N TYR A 13 -3.80 -8.99 -6.59
CA TYR A 13 -3.78 -9.93 -5.48
C TYR A 13 -5.16 -10.50 -5.28
N ASN A 14 -5.23 -11.79 -4.96
CA ASN A 14 -6.52 -12.41 -4.72
C ASN A 14 -7.04 -12.03 -3.33
N GLU A 15 -8.22 -12.55 -2.99
CA GLU A 15 -8.87 -12.14 -1.75
C GLU A 15 -8.46 -12.97 -0.55
N GLU A 16 -7.68 -14.00 -0.76
CA GLU A 16 -7.20 -14.78 0.37
C GLU A 16 -6.21 -13.96 1.17
N THR A 17 -6.42 -13.94 2.46
CA THR A 17 -5.57 -13.12 3.32
C THR A 17 -4.94 -13.99 4.40
N THR A 18 -3.87 -13.48 4.93
CA THR A 18 -3.21 -14.10 6.07
C THR A 18 -2.83 -12.99 7.03
N VAL A 19 -2.67 -13.37 8.28
CA VAL A 19 -2.28 -12.40 9.30
C VAL A 19 -0.78 -12.38 9.43
N ILE A 20 -0.23 -11.19 9.41
CA ILE A 20 1.18 -11.02 9.71
C ILE A 20 1.28 -10.02 10.85
N SER A 21 2.43 -10.00 11.49
CA SER A 21 2.70 -8.99 12.49
C SER A 21 4.02 -8.33 12.17
N MET A 22 4.11 -7.06 12.51
CA MET A 22 5.34 -6.33 12.28
C MET A 22 5.49 -5.28 13.36
N ARG A 23 6.73 -4.92 13.60
CA ARG A 23 7.01 -3.81 14.51
C ARG A 23 7.22 -2.56 13.69
N MET A 24 6.76 -1.47 14.24
CA MET A 24 6.80 -0.20 13.52
C MET A 24 7.16 0.90 14.50
N PRO A 25 7.93 1.89 14.07
CA PRO A 25 8.15 3.04 14.95
C PRO A 25 6.83 3.71 15.30
N LYS A 26 6.72 4.16 16.53
CA LYS A 26 5.47 4.74 17.01
C LYS A 26 5.07 5.99 16.23
N ASP A 27 6.04 6.80 15.86
CA ASP A 27 5.76 8.02 15.13
C ASP A 27 5.27 7.71 13.70
N MET A 28 5.79 6.65 13.09
CA MET A 28 5.30 6.23 11.78
C MET A 28 3.84 5.76 11.89
N LEU A 29 3.52 5.02 12.92
CA LEU A 29 2.15 4.58 13.12
C LEU A 29 1.22 5.78 13.32
N ARG A 30 1.70 6.77 14.05
CA ARG A 30 0.92 7.99 14.26
C ARG A 30 0.63 8.69 12.94
N ASP A 31 1.61 8.74 12.05
CA ASP A 31 1.41 9.34 10.73
C ASP A 31 0.41 8.55 9.90
N ILE A 32 0.49 7.25 9.96
CA ILE A 32 -0.46 6.39 9.26
C ILE A 32 -1.88 6.63 9.77
N ASP A 33 -2.03 6.72 11.09
CA ASP A 33 -3.34 6.96 11.67
C ASP A 33 -3.88 8.34 11.30
N ALA A 34 -3.00 9.32 11.19
CA ALA A 34 -3.40 10.65 10.78
C ALA A 34 -3.94 10.64 9.35
N VAL A 35 -3.26 9.95 8.46
CA VAL A 35 -3.72 9.84 7.09
C VAL A 35 -5.06 9.09 7.03
N ALA A 36 -5.19 8.04 7.82
CA ALA A 36 -6.42 7.29 7.86
C ALA A 36 -7.58 8.17 8.29
N THR A 37 -7.38 8.96 9.32
CA THR A 37 -8.41 9.87 9.82
C THR A 37 -8.77 10.91 8.77
N GLN A 38 -7.77 11.50 8.14
CA GLN A 38 -7.99 12.55 7.16
C GLN A 38 -8.72 12.04 5.91
N THR A 39 -8.52 10.79 5.57
CA THR A 39 -9.13 10.23 4.37
C THR A 39 -10.37 9.42 4.64
N GLY A 40 -10.76 9.28 5.90
CA GLY A 40 -11.92 8.48 6.25
C GLY A 40 -11.71 7.00 6.02
N ARG A 41 -10.47 6.55 6.08
CA ARG A 41 -10.13 5.15 5.88
C ARG A 41 -9.63 4.54 7.19
N THR A 42 -9.56 3.23 7.21
CA THR A 42 -9.02 2.55 8.38
C THR A 42 -7.51 2.49 8.29
N ARG A 43 -6.89 2.26 9.43
CA ARG A 43 -5.45 2.05 9.47
C ARG A 43 -5.04 0.94 8.52
N ASN A 44 -5.79 -0.15 8.54
CA ASN A 44 -5.47 -1.29 7.70
C ASN A 44 -5.52 -0.95 6.22
N GLU A 45 -6.52 -0.17 5.81
CA GLU A 45 -6.60 0.25 4.43
C GLU A 45 -5.40 1.09 4.00
N ILE A 46 -4.97 2.00 4.87
CA ILE A 46 -3.81 2.83 4.54
C ILE A 46 -2.56 1.98 4.44
N LEU A 47 -2.41 1.02 5.34
CA LEU A 47 -1.26 0.11 5.28
C LEU A 47 -1.25 -0.68 3.99
N MET A 48 -2.40 -1.24 3.61
CA MET A 48 -2.48 -2.02 2.39
C MET A 48 -2.21 -1.19 1.16
N LEU A 49 -2.79 0.00 1.08
CA LEU A 49 -2.57 0.89 -0.05
C LEU A 49 -1.11 1.30 -0.15
N SER A 50 -0.50 1.58 0.99
CA SER A 50 0.91 1.98 1.01
C SER A 50 1.81 0.85 0.55
N MET A 51 1.51 -0.36 0.98
CA MET A 51 2.31 -1.51 0.59
C MET A 51 2.15 -1.83 -0.88
N GLU A 52 0.93 -1.74 -1.40
CA GLU A 52 0.71 -1.94 -2.83
C GLU A 52 1.48 -0.92 -3.65
N PHE A 53 1.42 0.34 -3.23
CA PHE A 53 2.14 1.39 -3.91
C PHE A 53 3.64 1.14 -3.87
N ALA A 54 4.15 0.76 -2.70
CA ALA A 54 5.57 0.51 -2.55
C ALA A 54 6.02 -0.66 -3.43
N LEU A 55 5.26 -1.73 -3.45
CA LEU A 55 5.63 -2.89 -4.25
C LEU A 55 5.65 -2.58 -5.74
N GLU A 56 4.73 -1.73 -6.19
CA GLU A 56 4.69 -1.34 -7.58
C GLU A 56 5.87 -0.44 -7.96
N ASN A 57 6.43 0.25 -6.98
CA ASN A 57 7.46 1.23 -7.24
C ASN A 57 8.84 0.85 -6.70
N ILE A 58 8.96 -0.35 -6.16
CA ILE A 58 10.25 -0.83 -5.69
C ILE A 58 11.09 -1.24 -6.86
N GLU A 59 12.29 -0.72 -6.88
CA GLU A 59 13.27 -1.13 -7.86
C GLU A 59 14.32 -1.95 -7.14
N ILE A 60 14.45 -3.19 -7.57
CA ILE A 60 15.43 -4.07 -6.94
C ILE A 60 16.75 -3.90 -7.66
N ILE A 61 17.70 -3.38 -6.94
CA ILE A 61 19.05 -3.23 -7.46
C ILE A 61 19.83 -4.46 -7.07
N ASP A 62 20.16 -5.27 -8.05
CA ASP A 62 20.89 -6.49 -7.80
C ASP A 62 22.36 -6.17 -7.67
N LYS A 63 22.80 -5.99 -6.45
CA LYS A 63 24.19 -5.73 -6.20
C LYS A 63 24.91 -7.04 -6.11
N LYS A 64 25.76 -7.26 -7.06
CA LYS A 64 26.59 -8.42 -6.97
C LYS A 64 27.51 -8.30 -5.80
N ARG A 65 27.46 -9.30 -4.99
CA ARG A 65 28.35 -9.35 -3.89
C ARG A 65 29.65 -9.91 -4.36
N ASN A 66 30.67 -9.23 -4.12
CA ASN A 66 31.99 -9.75 -4.49
C ASN A 66 32.80 -9.99 -3.28
#